data_6e0315f5039dfa4bbbae8e9f160d6889
#
_entry.id   6e0315f5039dfa4bbbae8e9f160d6889
#
_cell.length_a   1.000
_cell.length_b   1.000
_cell.length_c   1.000
_cell.angle_alpha   90.00
_cell.angle_beta   90.00
_cell.angle_gamma   90.00
#
_symmetry.space_group_name_H-M   'P 1'
#
loop_
_entity.id
_entity.type
_entity.pdbx_description
1 polymer ?
#
loop_
_entity_poly.entity_id
_entity_poly.type
_entity_poly.pdbx_seq_one_letter_code
_entity_poly.pdbx_strand_id
1 'polypeptide(L)'
;MELSNSLKKEPLAVSVEALAGLIAAAQNPSGEIPWGPGDKTDPWDHIEAAMGLQVGGCLAEARQAFHWLAHAQLPDGSWYQAYRDGRPAKRAREAHHAAYIAVGLYHHYLVTGDSAFLDQMWPTLCGGIDFALGLQAPGGEVHWAVSPAGKVDPMALLTASSSIFMSLKCALAVARVVGRPRPDWRIALGRLGEAIRRRPHCFNMAKSRFSMDWFYPVLAGAVTASAAESRIRRSWKKFVVEGQGVRCVSDRPWVTIAETCEFVLALAAIGRRDLAEMIFGWISSKRYPDGAFWCGFTFPEMVVWPTQKTTWTHAAVLLAADALFTLTPAGCLFDHRFWVHRPA
;
A
#
# COMPACT_ATOMS: atom_id res chain seq x y z
N MET A 1 -4.74 -35.96 -33.60
CA MET A 1 -4.99 -36.30 -32.17
C MET A 1 -4.67 -35.03 -31.39
N GLU A 2 -5.70 -34.15 -31.31
CA GLU A 2 -5.61 -32.83 -30.70
C GLU A 2 -5.69 -32.99 -29.18
N LEU A 3 -4.63 -32.67 -28.46
CA LEU A 3 -4.64 -32.49 -27.01
C LEU A 3 -5.21 -31.10 -26.71
N SER A 4 -6.50 -31.10 -26.43
CA SER A 4 -7.24 -29.96 -25.92
C SER A 4 -6.63 -29.50 -24.57
N ASN A 5 -5.92 -28.38 -24.61
CA ASN A 5 -5.34 -27.73 -23.45
C ASN A 5 -6.41 -26.86 -22.76
N SER A 6 -7.36 -27.49 -22.12
CA SER A 6 -8.41 -26.86 -21.32
C SER A 6 -7.99 -26.85 -19.85
N LEU A 7 -6.96 -26.05 -19.50
CA LEU A 7 -6.81 -25.55 -18.14
C LEU A 7 -7.84 -24.44 -17.94
N LYS A 8 -9.07 -24.84 -17.55
CA LYS A 8 -10.03 -23.92 -16.96
C LYS A 8 -9.38 -23.34 -15.71
N LYS A 9 -8.99 -22.04 -15.76
CA LYS A 9 -8.71 -21.28 -14.57
C LYS A 9 -9.94 -21.38 -13.68
N GLU A 10 -9.82 -22.02 -12.52
CA GLU A 10 -10.88 -21.93 -11.51
C GLU A 10 -11.10 -20.45 -11.21
N PRO A 11 -12.37 -20.00 -11.14
CA PRO A 11 -12.65 -18.61 -10.80
C PRO A 11 -12.04 -18.30 -9.44
N LEU A 12 -11.57 -17.06 -9.27
CA LEU A 12 -11.09 -16.55 -7.99
C LEU A 12 -12.01 -17.11 -6.89
N ALA A 13 -11.43 -17.80 -5.90
CA ALA A 13 -12.17 -18.31 -4.75
C ALA A 13 -12.74 -17.17 -3.87
N VAL A 14 -12.69 -15.93 -4.34
CA VAL A 14 -13.09 -14.68 -3.67
C VAL A 14 -13.98 -13.89 -4.61
N SER A 15 -15.19 -13.55 -4.20
CA SER A 15 -15.99 -12.55 -4.90
C SER A 15 -15.42 -11.17 -4.65
N VAL A 16 -14.94 -10.53 -5.72
CA VAL A 16 -14.37 -9.19 -5.69
C VAL A 16 -15.40 -8.17 -5.20
N GLU A 17 -16.63 -8.26 -5.72
CA GLU A 17 -17.73 -7.38 -5.37
C GLU A 17 -18.14 -7.55 -3.89
N ALA A 18 -18.24 -8.81 -3.41
CA ALA A 18 -18.59 -9.06 -2.02
C ALA A 18 -17.53 -8.51 -1.06
N LEU A 19 -16.25 -8.66 -1.40
CA LEU A 19 -15.16 -8.17 -0.56
C LEU A 19 -15.10 -6.64 -0.54
N ALA A 20 -15.29 -5.98 -1.68
CA ALA A 20 -15.42 -4.52 -1.76
C ALA A 20 -16.68 -4.03 -1.02
N GLY A 21 -17.78 -4.79 -1.06
CA GLY A 21 -18.99 -4.52 -0.29
C GLY A 21 -18.76 -4.50 1.22
N LEU A 22 -17.85 -5.34 1.76
CA LEU A 22 -17.46 -5.29 3.17
C LEU A 22 -16.71 -3.99 3.53
N ILE A 23 -15.89 -3.49 2.62
CA ILE A 23 -15.20 -2.20 2.81
C ILE A 23 -16.22 -1.05 2.76
N ALA A 24 -17.11 -1.06 1.76
CA ALA A 24 -18.15 -0.04 1.60
C ALA A 24 -19.11 0.01 2.80
N ALA A 25 -19.47 -1.16 3.33
CA ALA A 25 -20.34 -1.26 4.53
C ALA A 25 -19.70 -0.72 5.81
N ALA A 26 -18.36 -0.67 5.86
CA ALA A 26 -17.63 -0.09 6.99
C ALA A 26 -17.39 1.42 6.85
N GLN A 27 -17.60 1.99 5.66
CA GLN A 27 -17.38 3.41 5.40
C GLN A 27 -18.41 4.26 6.13
N ASN A 28 -17.93 5.31 6.82
CA ASN A 28 -18.78 6.29 7.47
C ASN A 28 -19.48 7.21 6.42
N PRO A 29 -20.64 7.80 6.75
CA PRO A 29 -21.31 8.74 5.83
C PRO A 29 -20.47 9.95 5.41
N SER A 30 -19.43 10.29 6.19
CA SER A 30 -18.45 11.32 5.85
C SER A 30 -17.49 10.94 4.73
N GLY A 31 -17.43 9.66 4.35
CA GLY A 31 -16.43 9.11 3.45
C GLY A 31 -15.21 8.49 4.16
N GLU A 32 -15.07 8.66 5.48
CA GLU A 32 -14.02 8.04 6.28
C GLU A 32 -14.15 6.50 6.25
N ILE A 33 -13.04 5.79 6.00
CA ILE A 33 -13.00 4.32 6.05
C ILE A 33 -12.16 3.90 7.25
N PRO A 34 -12.77 3.49 8.36
CA PRO A 34 -12.06 2.98 9.54
C PRO A 34 -11.52 1.55 9.30
N TRP A 35 -10.66 1.07 10.18
CA TRP A 35 -10.20 -0.32 10.20
C TRP A 35 -11.36 -1.33 10.25
N GLY A 36 -12.42 -0.96 10.90
CA GLY A 36 -13.70 -1.65 10.98
C GLY A 36 -14.72 -0.75 11.66
N PRO A 37 -16.01 -1.12 11.71
CA PRO A 37 -17.06 -0.28 12.29
C PRO A 37 -16.71 0.17 13.72
N GLY A 38 -16.65 1.50 13.95
CA GLY A 38 -16.32 2.11 15.26
C GLY A 38 -14.85 2.03 15.65
N ASP A 39 -13.95 1.55 14.81
CA ASP A 39 -12.52 1.52 15.05
C ASP A 39 -11.84 2.82 14.56
N LYS A 40 -10.52 2.87 14.66
CA LYS A 40 -9.73 4.00 14.17
C LYS A 40 -9.59 3.97 12.65
N THR A 41 -9.31 5.15 12.11
CA THR A 41 -8.85 5.38 10.74
C THR A 41 -7.43 5.93 10.79
N ASP A 42 -6.51 5.43 9.97
CA ASP A 42 -5.29 6.15 9.63
C ASP A 42 -5.24 6.37 8.11
N PRO A 43 -4.49 7.38 7.64
CA PRO A 43 -4.51 7.76 6.23
C PRO A 43 -4.00 6.69 5.28
N TRP A 44 -3.05 5.85 5.69
CA TRP A 44 -2.52 4.78 4.83
C TRP A 44 -3.59 3.73 4.56
N ASP A 45 -4.11 3.10 5.62
CA ASP A 45 -5.08 2.02 5.50
C ASP A 45 -6.39 2.51 4.85
N HIS A 46 -6.76 3.77 5.11
CA HIS A 46 -7.90 4.43 4.46
C HIS A 46 -7.70 4.53 2.93
N ILE A 47 -6.51 4.92 2.47
CA ILE A 47 -6.21 5.02 1.03
C ILE A 47 -6.16 3.62 0.40
N GLU A 48 -5.60 2.63 1.08
CA GLU A 48 -5.62 1.25 0.59
C GLU A 48 -7.05 0.71 0.49
N ALA A 49 -7.87 0.98 1.49
CA ALA A 49 -9.28 0.63 1.46
C ALA A 49 -10.02 1.31 0.28
N ALA A 50 -9.74 2.59 0.00
CA ALA A 50 -10.27 3.30 -1.16
C ALA A 50 -9.80 2.67 -2.49
N MET A 51 -8.54 2.22 -2.59
CA MET A 51 -8.08 1.47 -3.77
C MET A 51 -8.78 0.11 -3.89
N GLY A 52 -9.01 -0.60 -2.79
CA GLY A 52 -9.81 -1.82 -2.78
C GLY A 52 -11.24 -1.61 -3.29
N LEU A 53 -11.89 -0.53 -2.88
CA LEU A 53 -13.21 -0.13 -3.41
C LEU A 53 -13.18 0.07 -4.92
N GLN A 54 -12.12 0.68 -5.45
CA GLN A 54 -11.98 0.89 -6.91
C GLN A 54 -11.83 -0.43 -7.66
N VAL A 55 -11.07 -1.40 -7.13
CA VAL A 55 -10.96 -2.74 -7.72
C VAL A 55 -12.32 -3.44 -7.78
N GLY A 56 -13.15 -3.25 -6.75
CA GLY A 56 -14.51 -3.82 -6.68
C GLY A 56 -15.58 -3.00 -7.40
N GLY A 57 -15.23 -1.91 -8.09
CA GLY A 57 -16.18 -1.08 -8.83
C GLY A 57 -17.00 -0.09 -7.98
N CYS A 58 -16.75 0.02 -6.67
CA CYS A 58 -17.38 0.97 -5.74
C CYS A 58 -16.75 2.37 -5.90
N LEU A 59 -16.89 2.97 -7.09
CA LEU A 59 -16.17 4.21 -7.45
C LEU A 59 -16.70 5.44 -6.71
N ALA A 60 -17.99 5.48 -6.39
CA ALA A 60 -18.60 6.60 -5.66
C ALA A 60 -18.07 6.67 -4.23
N GLU A 61 -18.01 5.52 -3.56
CA GLU A 61 -17.48 5.35 -2.20
C GLU A 61 -15.98 5.68 -2.16
N ALA A 62 -15.22 5.23 -3.15
CA ALA A 62 -13.80 5.58 -3.28
C ALA A 62 -13.59 7.09 -3.44
N ARG A 63 -14.41 7.77 -4.25
CA ARG A 63 -14.35 9.24 -4.38
C ARG A 63 -14.70 9.95 -3.08
N GLN A 64 -15.70 9.48 -2.35
CA GLN A 64 -16.05 10.01 -1.03
C GLN A 64 -14.87 9.87 -0.05
N ALA A 65 -14.14 8.77 -0.09
CA ALA A 65 -12.94 8.57 0.72
C ALA A 65 -11.86 9.62 0.42
N PHE A 66 -11.59 9.93 -0.85
CA PHE A 66 -10.64 10.99 -1.21
C PHE A 66 -11.14 12.39 -0.83
N HIS A 67 -12.43 12.65 -0.95
CA HIS A 67 -13.01 13.92 -0.47
C HIS A 67 -12.88 14.08 1.05
N TRP A 68 -13.05 13.01 1.82
CA TRP A 68 -12.81 13.02 3.26
C TRP A 68 -11.35 13.40 3.57
N LEU A 69 -10.36 12.81 2.85
CA LEU A 69 -8.96 13.18 3.00
C LEU A 69 -8.73 14.67 2.70
N ALA A 70 -9.30 15.19 1.61
CA ALA A 70 -9.16 16.62 1.27
C ALA A 70 -9.73 17.53 2.37
N HIS A 71 -10.84 17.13 3.00
CA HIS A 71 -11.46 17.88 4.09
C HIS A 71 -10.68 17.77 5.41
N ALA A 72 -10.10 16.61 5.69
CA ALA A 72 -9.37 16.34 6.93
C ALA A 72 -7.89 16.78 6.88
N GLN A 73 -7.40 17.26 5.72
CA GLN A 73 -6.01 17.70 5.56
C GLN A 73 -5.71 18.92 6.43
N LEU A 74 -4.57 18.88 7.12
CA LEU A 74 -4.09 19.97 7.93
C LEU A 74 -3.45 21.08 7.08
N PRO A 75 -3.35 22.32 7.61
CA PRO A 75 -2.76 23.44 6.87
C PRO A 75 -1.32 23.22 6.38
N ASP A 76 -0.57 22.33 7.03
CA ASP A 76 0.79 21.94 6.62
C ASP A 76 0.81 20.83 5.57
N GLY A 77 -0.35 20.39 5.08
CA GLY A 77 -0.49 19.33 4.07
C GLY A 77 -0.51 17.90 4.62
N SER A 78 -0.32 17.72 5.92
CA SER A 78 -0.35 16.41 6.58
C SER A 78 -1.74 16.01 7.05
N TRP A 79 -1.80 14.81 7.64
CA TRP A 79 -2.92 14.31 8.43
C TRP A 79 -2.42 13.84 9.79
N TYR A 80 -3.34 13.80 10.76
CA TYR A 80 -3.03 13.14 12.02
C TYR A 80 -2.81 11.63 11.82
N GLN A 81 -1.98 11.05 12.67
CA GLN A 81 -1.64 9.62 12.62
C GLN A 81 -2.88 8.71 12.70
N ALA A 82 -3.91 9.11 13.46
CA ALA A 82 -5.16 8.38 13.51
C ALA A 82 -6.35 9.28 13.88
N TYR A 83 -7.50 8.86 13.36
CA TYR A 83 -8.81 9.46 13.64
C TYR A 83 -9.75 8.40 14.23
N ARG A 84 -10.83 8.85 14.86
CA ARG A 84 -11.98 8.04 15.23
C ARG A 84 -13.23 8.92 15.09
N ASP A 85 -14.17 8.48 14.27
CA ASP A 85 -15.39 9.23 13.96
C ASP A 85 -15.10 10.68 13.52
N GLY A 86 -14.15 10.86 12.62
CA GLY A 86 -13.71 12.15 12.09
C GLY A 86 -12.89 13.01 13.06
N ARG A 87 -12.65 12.56 14.30
CA ARG A 87 -11.90 13.31 15.31
C ARG A 87 -10.48 12.78 15.48
N PRO A 88 -9.49 13.66 15.67
CA PRO A 88 -8.11 13.24 15.91
C PRO A 88 -7.99 12.35 17.17
N ALA A 89 -7.58 11.08 16.97
CA ALA A 89 -7.31 10.12 18.05
C ALA A 89 -5.82 10.11 18.43
N LYS A 90 -4.93 10.26 17.42
CA LYS A 90 -3.48 10.41 17.62
C LYS A 90 -2.97 11.56 16.77
N ARG A 91 -2.39 12.57 17.40
CA ARG A 91 -2.03 13.85 16.77
C ARG A 91 -0.61 13.92 16.22
N ALA A 92 0.19 12.86 16.29
CA ALA A 92 1.43 12.79 15.49
C ALA A 92 1.07 12.81 13.99
N ARG A 93 2.02 13.19 13.15
CA ARG A 93 1.84 13.28 11.68
C ARG A 93 2.97 12.50 11.02
N GLU A 94 2.63 11.53 10.19
CA GLU A 94 3.60 10.63 9.59
C GLU A 94 3.81 10.97 8.10
N ALA A 95 5.07 11.03 7.67
CA ALA A 95 5.45 11.43 6.32
C ALA A 95 4.85 10.51 5.25
N HIS A 96 4.89 9.19 5.48
CA HIS A 96 4.36 8.22 4.54
C HIS A 96 2.84 8.21 4.47
N HIS A 97 2.13 8.47 5.58
CA HIS A 97 0.70 8.69 5.58
C HIS A 97 0.30 9.87 4.68
N ALA A 98 1.08 10.97 4.76
CA ALA A 98 0.79 12.15 3.96
C ALA A 98 1.08 11.93 2.46
N ALA A 99 2.16 11.24 2.12
CA ALA A 99 2.53 11.02 0.73
C ALA A 99 1.63 10.01 0.01
N TYR A 100 1.05 9.03 0.73
CA TYR A 100 0.41 7.86 0.13
C TYR A 100 -0.86 8.21 -0.68
N ILE A 101 -1.47 9.37 -0.45
CA ILE A 101 -2.59 9.88 -1.27
C ILE A 101 -2.26 9.87 -2.76
N ALA A 102 -1.00 10.09 -3.13
CA ALA A 102 -0.58 10.09 -4.53
C ALA A 102 -0.73 8.70 -5.18
N VAL A 103 -0.50 7.62 -4.43
CA VAL A 103 -0.69 6.24 -4.90
C VAL A 103 -2.18 6.00 -5.17
N GLY A 104 -3.05 6.34 -4.20
CA GLY A 104 -4.48 6.16 -4.34
C GLY A 104 -5.10 6.98 -5.48
N LEU A 105 -4.68 8.24 -5.65
CA LEU A 105 -5.19 9.10 -6.74
C LEU A 105 -4.71 8.63 -8.11
N TYR A 106 -3.45 8.20 -8.23
CA TYR A 106 -2.97 7.67 -9.51
C TYR A 106 -3.62 6.32 -9.84
N HIS A 107 -3.87 5.46 -8.83
CA HIS A 107 -4.68 4.26 -8.98
C HIS A 107 -6.09 4.59 -9.49
N HIS A 108 -6.74 5.60 -8.89
CA HIS A 108 -8.05 6.08 -9.34
C HIS A 108 -8.04 6.48 -10.81
N TYR A 109 -7.04 7.25 -11.21
CA TYR A 109 -6.90 7.66 -12.62
C TYR A 109 -6.68 6.48 -13.55
N LEU A 110 -5.89 5.49 -13.16
CA LEU A 110 -5.68 4.30 -13.98
C LEU A 110 -6.97 3.49 -14.17
N VAL A 111 -7.84 3.44 -13.15
CA VAL A 111 -9.13 2.74 -13.22
C VAL A 111 -10.14 3.51 -14.06
N THR A 112 -10.23 4.84 -13.89
CA THR A 112 -11.34 5.65 -14.40
C THR A 112 -11.01 6.52 -15.61
N GLY A 113 -9.74 6.88 -15.80
CA GLY A 113 -9.31 7.90 -16.76
C GLY A 113 -9.70 9.34 -16.37
N ASP A 114 -10.24 9.57 -15.17
CA ASP A 114 -10.79 10.87 -14.73
C ASP A 114 -9.68 11.86 -14.35
N SER A 115 -9.17 12.59 -15.35
CA SER A 115 -8.17 13.66 -15.14
C SER A 115 -8.75 14.89 -14.45
N ALA A 116 -10.06 15.14 -14.57
CA ALA A 116 -10.71 16.26 -13.89
C ALA A 116 -10.71 16.05 -12.37
N PHE A 117 -10.92 14.83 -11.92
CA PHE A 117 -10.81 14.50 -10.50
C PHE A 117 -9.37 14.66 -9.98
N LEU A 118 -8.35 14.28 -10.78
CA LEU A 118 -6.97 14.55 -10.42
C LEU A 118 -6.68 16.05 -10.27
N ASP A 119 -7.21 16.87 -11.18
CA ASP A 119 -7.03 18.33 -11.11
C ASP A 119 -7.71 18.92 -9.87
N GLN A 120 -8.91 18.44 -9.53
CA GLN A 120 -9.62 18.79 -8.29
C GLN A 120 -8.80 18.44 -7.04
N MET A 121 -8.19 17.25 -7.02
CA MET A 121 -7.42 16.74 -5.87
C MET A 121 -5.97 17.20 -5.85
N TRP A 122 -5.52 17.93 -6.87
CA TRP A 122 -4.14 18.39 -7.01
C TRP A 122 -3.62 19.18 -5.80
N PRO A 123 -4.35 20.16 -5.22
CA PRO A 123 -3.86 20.88 -4.03
C PRO A 123 -3.62 19.94 -2.84
N THR A 124 -4.52 18.99 -2.62
CA THR A 124 -4.42 17.99 -1.54
C THR A 124 -3.22 17.07 -1.73
N LEU A 125 -3.00 16.61 -2.96
CA LEU A 125 -1.83 15.80 -3.32
C LEU A 125 -0.54 16.59 -3.09
N CYS A 126 -0.47 17.84 -3.56
CA CYS A 126 0.70 18.69 -3.35
C CYS A 126 1.02 18.86 -1.87
N GLY A 127 0.02 19.20 -1.05
CA GLY A 127 0.20 19.33 0.38
C GLY A 127 0.83 18.10 1.01
N GLY A 128 0.28 16.92 0.71
CA GLY A 128 0.78 15.65 1.26
C GLY A 128 2.23 15.33 0.85
N ILE A 129 2.55 15.53 -0.42
CA ILE A 129 3.92 15.30 -0.92
C ILE A 129 4.88 16.34 -0.36
N ASP A 130 4.52 17.61 -0.38
CA ASP A 130 5.41 18.69 0.08
C ASP A 130 5.67 18.60 1.60
N PHE A 131 4.67 18.17 2.40
CA PHE A 131 4.89 17.84 3.82
C PHE A 131 5.94 16.73 3.98
N ALA A 132 5.78 15.61 3.26
CA ALA A 132 6.73 14.51 3.35
C ALA A 132 8.16 14.91 2.92
N LEU A 133 8.27 15.73 1.87
CA LEU A 133 9.56 16.23 1.39
C LEU A 133 10.18 17.29 2.31
N GLY A 134 9.38 18.03 3.05
CA GLY A 134 9.86 18.92 4.13
C GLY A 134 10.61 18.16 5.24
N LEU A 135 10.42 16.83 5.30
CA LEU A 135 11.11 15.93 6.24
C LEU A 135 12.28 15.17 5.59
N GLN A 136 12.62 15.44 4.33
CA GLN A 136 13.76 14.78 3.67
C GLN A 136 15.07 15.28 4.20
N ALA A 137 15.86 14.40 4.81
CA ALA A 137 17.19 14.70 5.35
C ALA A 137 18.24 14.91 4.25
N PRO A 138 19.39 15.54 4.58
CA PRO A 138 20.49 15.69 3.64
C PRO A 138 21.01 14.38 3.05
N GLY A 139 20.88 13.26 3.77
CA GLY A 139 21.21 11.92 3.31
C GLY A 139 20.27 11.37 2.25
N GLY A 140 19.10 11.97 2.05
CA GLY A 140 18.07 11.57 1.10
C GLY A 140 16.94 10.71 1.70
N GLU A 141 17.15 10.15 2.88
CA GLU A 141 16.08 9.48 3.66
C GLU A 141 15.05 10.50 4.13
N VAL A 142 13.83 10.01 4.48
CA VAL A 142 12.77 10.87 5.02
C VAL A 142 12.54 10.52 6.49
N HIS A 143 12.59 11.52 7.36
CA HIS A 143 12.22 11.38 8.76
C HIS A 143 10.73 10.98 8.84
N TRP A 144 10.41 10.03 9.70
CA TRP A 144 9.12 9.35 9.60
C TRP A 144 7.93 10.14 10.15
N ALA A 145 8.15 11.02 11.15
CA ALA A 145 7.04 11.67 11.83
C ALA A 145 7.39 13.03 12.44
N VAL A 146 6.33 13.78 12.69
CA VAL A 146 6.32 15.01 13.50
C VAL A 146 5.42 14.77 14.71
N SER A 147 5.94 15.04 15.90
CA SER A 147 5.20 14.90 17.16
C SER A 147 4.04 15.90 17.25
N PRO A 148 3.07 15.72 18.18
CA PRO A 148 2.02 16.70 18.42
C PRO A 148 2.52 18.10 18.79
N ALA A 149 3.72 18.20 19.37
CA ALA A 149 4.38 19.46 19.71
C ALA A 149 5.17 20.10 18.53
N GLY A 150 5.06 19.54 17.33
CA GLY A 150 5.77 20.05 16.14
C GLY A 150 7.24 19.63 16.04
N LYS A 151 7.73 18.75 16.91
CA LYS A 151 9.12 18.28 16.86
C LYS A 151 9.25 17.12 15.86
N VAL A 152 10.19 17.25 14.92
CA VAL A 152 10.56 16.16 13.99
C VAL A 152 11.24 15.03 14.75
N ASP A 153 10.79 13.79 14.54
CA ASP A 153 11.50 12.58 14.96
C ASP A 153 12.53 12.25 13.86
N PRO A 154 13.83 12.28 14.17
CA PRO A 154 14.87 12.08 13.16
C PRO A 154 15.03 10.63 12.71
N MET A 155 14.22 9.71 13.24
CA MET A 155 14.24 8.33 12.80
C MET A 155 13.70 8.23 11.35
N ALA A 156 14.41 7.49 10.50
CA ALA A 156 13.90 7.09 9.19
C ALA A 156 13.58 5.60 9.19
N LEU A 157 12.43 5.24 8.60
CA LEU A 157 11.97 3.86 8.44
C LEU A 157 12.11 3.46 6.96
N LEU A 158 12.68 2.29 6.72
CA LEU A 158 12.91 1.81 5.35
C LEU A 158 11.59 1.55 4.63
N THR A 159 10.61 0.96 5.29
CA THR A 159 9.24 0.75 4.76
C THR A 159 8.59 2.08 4.40
N ALA A 160 8.54 3.04 5.35
CA ALA A 160 7.95 4.36 5.12
C ALA A 160 8.62 5.12 3.97
N SER A 161 9.96 5.12 3.93
CA SER A 161 10.74 5.73 2.85
C SER A 161 10.51 5.06 1.50
N SER A 162 10.31 3.74 1.47
CA SER A 162 9.97 3.00 0.25
C SER A 162 8.56 3.33 -0.25
N SER A 163 7.59 3.48 0.66
CA SER A 163 6.24 3.95 0.33
C SER A 163 6.27 5.38 -0.24
N ILE A 164 7.03 6.29 0.37
CA ILE A 164 7.20 7.66 -0.14
C ILE A 164 7.86 7.65 -1.54
N PHE A 165 8.81 6.73 -1.79
CA PHE A 165 9.40 6.56 -3.11
C PHE A 165 8.34 6.20 -4.17
N MET A 166 7.43 5.26 -3.88
CA MET A 166 6.31 4.93 -4.77
C MET A 166 5.34 6.10 -4.90
N SER A 167 5.03 6.78 -3.80
CA SER A 167 4.16 7.95 -3.79
C SER A 167 4.70 9.07 -4.69
N LEU A 168 6.00 9.34 -4.66
CA LEU A 168 6.65 10.32 -5.53
C LEU A 168 6.56 9.94 -7.02
N LYS A 169 6.72 8.64 -7.35
CA LYS A 169 6.51 8.17 -8.73
C LYS A 169 5.09 8.45 -9.20
N CYS A 170 4.10 8.11 -8.37
CA CYS A 170 2.69 8.37 -8.66
C CYS A 170 2.40 9.87 -8.75
N ALA A 171 2.92 10.67 -7.83
CA ALA A 171 2.74 12.13 -7.84
C ALA A 171 3.30 12.78 -9.11
N LEU A 172 4.49 12.35 -9.57
CA LEU A 172 5.07 12.81 -10.83
C LEU A 172 4.25 12.36 -12.05
N ALA A 173 3.66 11.16 -12.00
CA ALA A 173 2.75 10.71 -13.04
C ALA A 173 1.46 11.56 -13.07
N VAL A 174 0.86 11.86 -11.92
CA VAL A 174 -0.28 12.78 -11.80
C VAL A 174 0.10 14.17 -12.29
N ALA A 175 1.25 14.73 -11.86
CA ALA A 175 1.74 16.03 -12.30
C ALA A 175 1.82 16.14 -13.84
N ARG A 176 2.22 15.06 -14.51
CA ARG A 176 2.24 14.98 -15.97
C ARG A 176 0.84 15.00 -16.58
N VAL A 177 -0.11 14.23 -16.00
CA VAL A 177 -1.50 14.16 -16.47
C VAL A 177 -2.16 15.52 -16.38
N VAL A 178 -1.97 16.24 -15.26
CA VAL A 178 -2.60 17.58 -15.05
C VAL A 178 -1.76 18.73 -15.65
N GLY A 179 -0.64 18.43 -16.32
CA GLY A 179 0.19 19.44 -16.99
C GLY A 179 0.94 20.41 -16.04
N ARG A 180 1.24 19.95 -14.81
CA ARG A 180 1.88 20.76 -13.75
C ARG A 180 3.20 20.16 -13.33
N PRO A 181 4.30 20.32 -14.09
CA PRO A 181 5.59 19.66 -13.81
C PRO A 181 6.19 20.08 -12.46
N ARG A 182 6.76 19.11 -11.74
CA ARG A 182 7.41 19.26 -10.42
C ARG A 182 8.83 18.69 -10.48
N PRO A 183 9.80 19.45 -11.00
CA PRO A 183 11.20 19.03 -11.08
C PRO A 183 11.84 18.82 -9.70
N ASP A 184 11.39 19.56 -8.69
CA ASP A 184 11.78 19.41 -7.28
C ASP A 184 11.45 18.00 -6.74
N TRP A 185 10.27 17.47 -7.03
CA TRP A 185 9.90 16.12 -6.65
C TRP A 185 10.76 15.05 -7.33
N ARG A 186 11.17 15.30 -8.57
CA ARG A 186 12.06 14.37 -9.29
C ARG A 186 13.45 14.31 -8.65
N ILE A 187 13.98 15.45 -8.21
CA ILE A 187 15.25 15.53 -7.47
C ILE A 187 15.13 14.77 -6.15
N ALA A 188 14.04 15.00 -5.41
CA ALA A 188 13.76 14.33 -4.14
C ALA A 188 13.64 12.82 -4.29
N LEU A 189 12.92 12.34 -5.33
CA LEU A 189 12.79 10.92 -5.68
C LEU A 189 14.18 10.29 -5.94
N GLY A 190 15.04 10.97 -6.68
CA GLY A 190 16.41 10.50 -6.97
C GLY A 190 17.24 10.34 -5.70
N ARG A 191 17.20 11.33 -4.80
CA ARG A 191 17.92 11.32 -3.51
C ARG A 191 17.40 10.20 -2.60
N LEU A 192 16.08 10.05 -2.50
CA LEU A 192 15.46 9.00 -1.69
C LEU A 192 15.80 7.60 -2.22
N GLY A 193 15.72 7.40 -3.53
CA GLY A 193 16.10 6.14 -4.17
C GLY A 193 17.58 5.78 -3.95
N GLU A 194 18.46 6.76 -3.97
CA GLU A 194 19.89 6.59 -3.64
C GLU A 194 20.08 6.15 -2.19
N ALA A 195 19.38 6.82 -1.24
CA ALA A 195 19.43 6.46 0.17
C ALA A 195 18.96 5.01 0.40
N ILE A 196 17.81 4.61 -0.17
CA ILE A 196 17.26 3.26 -0.03
C ILE A 196 18.23 2.19 -0.57
N ARG A 197 18.87 2.44 -1.71
CA ARG A 197 19.75 1.45 -2.35
C ARG A 197 21.14 1.36 -1.73
N ARG A 198 21.69 2.47 -1.28
CA ARG A 198 23.13 2.56 -0.96
C ARG A 198 23.47 3.01 0.46
N ARG A 199 22.48 3.48 1.24
CA ARG A 199 22.71 4.03 2.59
C ARG A 199 21.83 3.36 3.65
N PRO A 200 21.95 2.01 3.84
CA PRO A 200 21.10 1.29 4.79
C PRO A 200 21.26 1.79 6.23
N HIS A 201 22.39 2.40 6.57
CA HIS A 201 22.65 2.98 7.89
C HIS A 201 21.79 4.23 8.19
N CYS A 202 21.18 4.86 7.19
CA CYS A 202 20.25 5.97 7.40
C CYS A 202 18.91 5.50 7.99
N PHE A 203 18.61 4.20 7.93
CA PHE A 203 17.33 3.64 8.37
C PHE A 203 17.46 2.88 9.68
N ASN A 204 16.38 2.88 10.47
CA ASN A 204 16.33 2.15 11.73
C ASN A 204 16.45 0.64 11.52
N MET A 205 17.65 0.09 11.67
CA MET A 205 17.97 -1.31 11.45
C MET A 205 17.22 -2.27 12.40
N ALA A 206 16.74 -1.81 13.56
CA ALA A 206 15.93 -2.63 14.47
C ALA A 206 14.59 -3.02 13.85
N LYS A 207 14.13 -2.29 12.82
CA LYS A 207 12.91 -2.59 12.07
C LYS A 207 13.08 -3.69 11.03
N SER A 208 14.29 -4.13 10.73
CA SER A 208 14.57 -5.25 9.81
C SER A 208 13.98 -6.60 10.24
N ARG A 209 13.41 -6.66 11.43
CA ARG A 209 12.62 -7.81 11.92
C ARG A 209 11.19 -7.84 11.36
N PHE A 210 10.68 -6.74 10.81
CA PHE A 210 9.36 -6.65 10.17
C PHE A 210 9.45 -7.04 8.69
N SER A 211 8.46 -7.75 8.19
CA SER A 211 8.44 -8.24 6.81
C SER A 211 8.37 -7.12 5.78
N MET A 212 7.67 -6.03 6.07
CA MET A 212 7.57 -4.88 5.17
C MET A 212 8.96 -4.27 4.91
N ASP A 213 9.86 -4.19 5.89
CA ASP A 213 11.24 -3.73 5.67
C ASP A 213 12.00 -4.63 4.67
N TRP A 214 11.62 -5.89 4.56
CA TRP A 214 12.20 -6.83 3.61
C TRP A 214 11.69 -6.62 2.20
N PHE A 215 10.37 -6.64 1.98
CA PHE A 215 9.80 -6.66 0.63
C PHE A 215 9.37 -5.28 0.10
N TYR A 216 9.09 -4.30 0.94
CA TYR A 216 8.54 -3.01 0.50
C TYR A 216 9.48 -2.21 -0.42
N PRO A 217 10.82 -2.22 -0.25
CA PRO A 217 11.72 -1.61 -1.23
C PRO A 217 11.63 -2.22 -2.63
N VAL A 218 11.25 -3.50 -2.73
CA VAL A 218 10.98 -4.20 -3.99
C VAL A 218 9.61 -3.82 -4.51
N LEU A 219 8.56 -3.90 -3.68
CA LEU A 219 7.19 -3.51 -4.03
C LEU A 219 7.14 -2.09 -4.62
N ALA A 220 7.79 -1.13 -3.97
CA ALA A 220 7.85 0.26 -4.40
C ALA A 220 8.69 0.49 -5.66
N GLY A 221 9.47 -0.50 -6.11
CA GLY A 221 10.38 -0.36 -7.23
C GLY A 221 11.63 0.49 -6.93
N ALA A 222 11.96 0.70 -5.66
CA ALA A 222 13.20 1.34 -5.26
C ALA A 222 14.40 0.40 -5.42
N VAL A 223 14.17 -0.91 -5.26
CA VAL A 223 15.12 -2.01 -5.52
C VAL A 223 14.53 -2.88 -6.63
N THR A 224 15.26 -3.05 -7.74
CA THR A 224 14.77 -3.69 -8.96
C THR A 224 15.72 -4.76 -9.48
N ALA A 225 15.31 -5.48 -10.51
CA ALA A 225 16.11 -6.48 -11.23
C ALA A 225 16.77 -7.53 -10.30
N SER A 226 18.02 -7.91 -10.55
CA SER A 226 18.75 -8.92 -9.79
C SER A 226 18.91 -8.59 -8.29
N ALA A 227 18.95 -7.29 -7.95
CA ALA A 227 19.00 -6.84 -6.56
C ALA A 227 17.69 -7.15 -5.81
N ALA A 228 16.55 -6.99 -6.48
CA ALA A 228 15.24 -7.36 -5.93
C ALA A 228 15.15 -8.88 -5.70
N GLU A 229 15.49 -9.67 -6.69
CA GLU A 229 15.55 -11.14 -6.61
C GLU A 229 16.45 -11.61 -5.43
N SER A 230 17.64 -11.03 -5.33
CA SER A 230 18.58 -11.34 -4.26
C SER A 230 18.04 -10.99 -2.88
N ARG A 231 17.36 -9.81 -2.76
CA ARG A 231 16.74 -9.36 -1.52
C ARG A 231 15.63 -10.31 -1.08
N ILE A 232 14.75 -10.69 -1.99
CA ILE A 232 13.64 -11.62 -1.72
C ILE A 232 14.20 -12.98 -1.26
N ARG A 233 15.14 -13.57 -2.00
CA ARG A 233 15.71 -14.87 -1.68
C ARG A 233 16.44 -14.91 -0.32
N ARG A 234 17.17 -13.85 0.02
CA ARG A 234 17.99 -13.79 1.25
C ARG A 234 17.17 -13.95 2.52
N SER A 235 15.97 -13.41 2.57
CA SER A 235 15.14 -13.42 3.78
C SER A 235 13.89 -14.29 3.67
N TRP A 236 13.76 -15.08 2.60
CA TRP A 236 12.62 -15.97 2.38
C TRP A 236 12.31 -16.85 3.60
N LYS A 237 13.28 -17.64 4.03
CA LYS A 237 13.13 -18.56 5.19
C LYS A 237 12.84 -17.84 6.52
N LYS A 238 13.18 -16.54 6.60
CA LYS A 238 12.95 -15.73 7.79
C LYS A 238 11.48 -15.34 7.93
N PHE A 239 10.81 -15.07 6.82
CA PHE A 239 9.46 -14.50 6.83
C PHE A 239 8.38 -15.42 6.27
N VAL A 240 8.69 -16.23 5.26
CA VAL A 240 7.69 -17.11 4.63
C VAL A 240 7.47 -18.35 5.47
N VAL A 241 6.21 -18.62 5.78
CA VAL A 241 5.72 -19.85 6.38
C VAL A 241 5.04 -20.65 5.27
N GLU A 242 5.68 -21.73 4.85
CA GLU A 242 5.22 -22.55 3.72
C GLU A 242 3.76 -22.98 3.88
N GLY A 243 2.95 -22.79 2.83
CA GLY A 243 1.53 -23.12 2.84
C GLY A 243 0.65 -22.19 3.70
N GLN A 244 1.22 -21.17 4.36
CA GLN A 244 0.48 -20.32 5.29
C GLN A 244 0.47 -18.83 4.89
N GLY A 245 1.64 -18.27 4.55
CA GLY A 245 1.80 -16.86 4.23
C GLY A 245 3.07 -16.23 4.78
N VAL A 246 3.02 -14.96 5.10
CA VAL A 246 4.16 -14.16 5.56
C VAL A 246 3.98 -13.77 7.03
N ARG A 247 5.03 -13.98 7.84
CA ARG A 247 5.06 -13.42 9.19
C ARG A 247 5.18 -11.92 9.15
N CYS A 248 4.35 -11.21 9.90
CA CYS A 248 4.50 -9.77 10.08
C CYS A 248 5.85 -9.43 10.72
N VAL A 249 6.24 -10.23 11.75
CA VAL A 249 7.50 -10.05 12.48
C VAL A 249 8.22 -11.39 12.54
N SER A 250 9.49 -11.43 12.16
CA SER A 250 10.25 -12.67 11.96
C SER A 250 10.42 -13.54 13.20
N ASP A 251 10.41 -12.95 14.39
CA ASP A 251 10.58 -13.61 15.69
C ASP A 251 9.24 -13.76 16.44
N ARG A 252 8.12 -13.65 15.74
CA ARG A 252 6.78 -13.90 16.29
C ARG A 252 6.04 -14.94 15.42
N PRO A 253 5.29 -15.85 16.02
CA PRO A 253 4.56 -16.89 15.30
C PRO A 253 3.23 -16.34 14.72
N TRP A 254 3.25 -15.15 14.11
CA TRP A 254 2.07 -14.44 13.62
C TRP A 254 2.18 -14.18 12.12
N VAL A 255 1.29 -14.81 11.36
CA VAL A 255 1.11 -14.66 9.93
C VAL A 255 -0.06 -13.71 9.69
N THR A 256 0.12 -12.73 8.81
CA THR A 256 -0.90 -11.74 8.47
C THR A 256 -1.31 -11.85 7.02
N ILE A 257 -2.57 -11.60 6.75
CA ILE A 257 -3.11 -11.71 5.38
C ILE A 257 -2.68 -10.52 4.54
N ALA A 258 -2.69 -9.31 5.11
CA ALA A 258 -2.32 -8.11 4.35
C ALA A 258 -0.85 -8.13 3.94
N GLU A 259 0.11 -8.34 4.86
CA GLU A 259 1.52 -8.42 4.50
C GLU A 259 1.81 -9.60 3.55
N THR A 260 1.01 -10.67 3.61
CA THR A 260 1.08 -11.76 2.62
C THR A 260 0.66 -11.26 1.24
N CYS A 261 -0.42 -10.49 1.13
CA CYS A 261 -0.90 -9.90 -0.12
C CYS A 261 0.07 -8.83 -0.66
N GLU A 262 0.61 -7.97 0.19
CA GLU A 262 1.63 -7.00 -0.21
C GLU A 262 2.91 -7.70 -0.71
N PHE A 263 3.27 -8.82 -0.11
CA PHE A 263 4.38 -9.65 -0.62
C PHE A 263 4.04 -10.28 -1.97
N VAL A 264 2.80 -10.70 -2.18
CA VAL A 264 2.30 -11.13 -3.51
C VAL A 264 2.47 -10.01 -4.53
N LEU A 265 2.10 -8.76 -4.19
CA LEU A 265 2.34 -7.59 -5.04
C LEU A 265 3.83 -7.41 -5.34
N ALA A 266 4.71 -7.57 -4.34
CA ALA A 266 6.17 -7.44 -4.54
C ALA A 266 6.73 -8.52 -5.48
N LEU A 267 6.22 -9.75 -5.42
CA LEU A 267 6.59 -10.84 -6.34
C LEU A 267 6.05 -10.59 -7.75
N ALA A 268 4.81 -10.15 -7.88
CA ALA A 268 4.21 -9.77 -9.16
C ALA A 268 4.99 -8.60 -9.81
N ALA A 269 5.40 -7.62 -9.01
CA ALA A 269 6.16 -6.46 -9.46
C ALA A 269 7.48 -6.81 -10.16
N ILE A 270 8.15 -7.88 -9.73
CA ILE A 270 9.39 -8.38 -10.35
C ILE A 270 9.16 -9.51 -11.36
N GLY A 271 7.90 -9.79 -11.73
CA GLY A 271 7.54 -10.81 -12.71
C GLY A 271 7.56 -12.26 -12.19
N ARG A 272 7.69 -12.48 -10.85
CA ARG A 272 7.63 -13.82 -10.23
C ARG A 272 6.18 -14.23 -9.98
N ARG A 273 5.42 -14.23 -11.06
CA ARG A 273 3.99 -14.55 -11.04
C ARG A 273 3.69 -15.96 -10.52
N ASP A 274 4.57 -16.91 -10.84
CA ASP A 274 4.55 -18.29 -10.34
C ASP A 274 4.46 -18.36 -8.80
N LEU A 275 5.37 -17.66 -8.13
CA LEU A 275 5.43 -17.59 -6.68
C LEU A 275 4.28 -16.74 -6.10
N ALA A 276 3.93 -15.65 -6.78
CA ALA A 276 2.85 -14.77 -6.36
C ALA A 276 1.49 -15.51 -6.34
N GLU A 277 1.15 -16.25 -7.39
CA GLU A 277 -0.08 -17.04 -7.48
C GLU A 277 -0.08 -18.18 -6.43
N MET A 278 1.05 -18.86 -6.23
CA MET A 278 1.18 -19.89 -5.21
C MET A 278 0.89 -19.35 -3.81
N ILE A 279 1.52 -18.22 -3.43
CA ILE A 279 1.34 -17.63 -2.09
C ILE A 279 -0.06 -17.06 -1.93
N PHE A 280 -0.63 -16.45 -2.97
CA PHE A 280 -2.01 -15.97 -2.95
C PHE A 280 -2.99 -17.12 -2.72
N GLY A 281 -2.72 -18.30 -3.29
CA GLY A 281 -3.51 -19.51 -3.04
C GLY A 281 -3.52 -19.94 -1.57
N TRP A 282 -2.46 -19.70 -0.82
CA TRP A 282 -2.38 -20.10 0.59
C TRP A 282 -3.36 -19.37 1.52
N ILE A 283 -3.79 -18.17 1.14
CA ILE A 283 -4.72 -17.39 1.95
C ILE A 283 -6.19 -17.71 1.66
N SER A 284 -6.51 -18.45 0.59
CA SER A 284 -7.87 -18.68 0.11
C SER A 284 -8.82 -19.27 1.17
N SER A 285 -8.31 -20.10 2.08
CA SER A 285 -9.07 -20.70 3.18
C SER A 285 -9.08 -19.87 4.47
N LYS A 286 -8.35 -18.75 4.53
CA LYS A 286 -8.19 -17.93 5.75
C LYS A 286 -9.32 -16.89 5.88
N ARG A 287 -10.56 -17.37 5.90
CA ARG A 287 -11.78 -16.55 5.82
C ARG A 287 -12.79 -16.96 6.90
N TYR A 288 -13.61 -16.00 7.27
CA TYR A 288 -14.84 -16.23 8.01
C TYR A 288 -15.96 -16.77 7.09
N PRO A 289 -17.04 -17.35 7.67
CA PRO A 289 -18.15 -17.86 6.88
C PRO A 289 -18.83 -16.81 5.98
N ASP A 290 -18.76 -15.55 6.33
CA ASP A 290 -19.31 -14.42 5.55
C ASP A 290 -18.35 -13.93 4.43
N GLY A 291 -17.22 -14.61 4.22
CA GLY A 291 -16.25 -14.29 3.18
C GLY A 291 -15.17 -13.29 3.60
N ALA A 292 -15.31 -12.61 4.74
CA ALA A 292 -14.29 -11.71 5.25
C ALA A 292 -12.98 -12.45 5.56
N PHE A 293 -11.83 -11.89 5.18
CA PHE A 293 -10.55 -12.47 5.52
C PHE A 293 -10.17 -12.24 6.98
N TRP A 294 -9.43 -13.18 7.57
CA TRP A 294 -8.77 -12.94 8.84
C TRP A 294 -7.77 -11.81 8.72
N CYS A 295 -7.58 -11.04 9.78
CA CYS A 295 -6.48 -10.08 9.82
C CYS A 295 -5.13 -10.83 9.89
N GLY A 296 -5.06 -11.84 10.78
CA GLY A 296 -3.90 -12.70 10.92
C GLY A 296 -4.20 -13.88 11.86
N PHE A 297 -3.22 -14.76 12.00
CA PHE A 297 -3.33 -15.94 12.86
C PHE A 297 -1.95 -16.37 13.35
N THR A 298 -1.89 -17.04 14.51
CA THR A 298 -0.65 -17.65 15.01
C THR A 298 -0.37 -18.96 14.26
N PHE A 299 0.91 -19.30 14.15
CA PHE A 299 1.35 -20.57 13.57
C PHE A 299 2.42 -21.19 14.49
N PRO A 300 2.29 -22.50 14.84
CA PRO A 300 1.42 -23.51 14.23
C PRO A 300 -0.01 -23.63 14.79
N GLU A 301 -0.37 -22.92 15.87
CA GLU A 301 -1.62 -23.12 16.61
C GLU A 301 -2.89 -22.71 15.83
N MET A 302 -2.75 -21.93 14.76
CA MET A 302 -3.85 -21.45 13.90
C MET A 302 -4.91 -20.63 14.64
N VAL A 303 -4.52 -19.92 15.71
CA VAL A 303 -5.43 -19.04 16.45
C VAL A 303 -5.56 -17.73 15.72
N VAL A 304 -6.79 -17.38 15.30
CA VAL A 304 -7.09 -16.11 14.62
C VAL A 304 -6.95 -14.95 15.59
N TRP A 305 -6.05 -14.00 15.26
CA TRP A 305 -5.82 -12.80 16.06
C TRP A 305 -5.24 -11.68 15.20
N PRO A 306 -5.72 -10.43 15.33
CA PRO A 306 -6.98 -10.09 16.00
C PRO A 306 -8.20 -10.63 15.24
N THR A 307 -9.36 -10.69 15.90
CA THR A 307 -10.60 -11.19 15.30
C THR A 307 -11.36 -10.12 14.49
N GLN A 308 -10.86 -8.88 14.48
CA GLN A 308 -11.43 -7.80 13.67
C GLN A 308 -11.33 -8.13 12.18
N LYS A 309 -12.40 -7.80 11.45
CA LYS A 309 -12.46 -7.86 9.99
C LYS A 309 -12.05 -6.50 9.45
N THR A 310 -10.75 -6.33 9.20
CA THR A 310 -10.21 -5.03 8.87
C THR A 310 -10.36 -4.70 7.38
N THR A 311 -10.76 -3.47 7.08
CA THR A 311 -10.98 -2.97 5.71
C THR A 311 -9.70 -3.01 4.87
N TRP A 312 -8.55 -2.64 5.45
CA TRP A 312 -7.27 -2.68 4.78
C TRP A 312 -6.81 -4.10 4.44
N THR A 313 -7.14 -5.11 5.25
CA THR A 313 -6.87 -6.51 4.87
C THR A 313 -7.64 -6.91 3.63
N HIS A 314 -8.92 -6.54 3.54
CA HIS A 314 -9.75 -6.82 2.36
C HIS A 314 -9.21 -6.08 1.13
N ALA A 315 -8.76 -4.83 1.30
CA ALA A 315 -8.14 -4.06 0.24
C ALA A 315 -6.84 -4.69 -0.26
N ALA A 316 -5.95 -5.13 0.64
CA ALA A 316 -4.72 -5.81 0.25
C ALA A 316 -4.99 -7.09 -0.58
N VAL A 317 -6.03 -7.86 -0.22
CA VAL A 317 -6.47 -9.03 -1.00
C VAL A 317 -6.95 -8.62 -2.39
N LEU A 318 -7.78 -7.56 -2.49
CA LEU A 318 -8.28 -7.04 -3.77
C LEU A 318 -7.15 -6.53 -4.66
N LEU A 319 -6.19 -5.78 -4.11
CA LEU A 319 -5.04 -5.26 -4.84
C LEU A 319 -4.14 -6.39 -5.34
N ALA A 320 -3.89 -7.42 -4.51
CA ALA A 320 -3.12 -8.59 -4.92
C ALA A 320 -3.84 -9.36 -6.04
N ALA A 321 -5.16 -9.52 -5.94
CA ALA A 321 -5.96 -10.15 -6.98
C ALA A 321 -5.92 -9.34 -8.29
N ASP A 322 -6.03 -8.01 -8.22
CA ASP A 322 -5.93 -7.14 -9.40
C ASP A 322 -4.57 -7.25 -10.09
N ALA A 323 -3.49 -7.23 -9.33
CA ALA A 323 -2.14 -7.40 -9.88
C ALA A 323 -1.93 -8.77 -10.54
N LEU A 324 -2.54 -9.84 -10.00
CA LEU A 324 -2.43 -11.18 -10.54
C LEU A 324 -3.35 -11.43 -11.75
N PHE A 325 -4.57 -10.91 -11.71
CA PHE A 325 -5.60 -11.30 -12.68
C PHE A 325 -6.02 -10.15 -13.60
N THR A 326 -5.42 -8.96 -13.42
CA THR A 326 -5.67 -7.75 -14.23
C THR A 326 -7.18 -7.44 -14.27
N LEU A 327 -7.76 -7.31 -13.08
CA LEU A 327 -9.20 -7.03 -12.91
C LEU A 327 -9.54 -5.62 -13.34
N THR A 328 -8.59 -4.68 -13.15
CA THR A 328 -8.69 -3.29 -13.58
C THR A 328 -7.43 -2.84 -14.33
N PRO A 329 -7.49 -1.70 -15.04
CA PRO A 329 -6.29 -1.10 -15.63
C PRO A 329 -5.21 -0.70 -14.62
N ALA A 330 -5.54 -0.59 -13.32
CA ALA A 330 -4.61 -0.26 -12.26
C ALA A 330 -3.80 -1.46 -11.74
N GLY A 331 -4.15 -2.69 -12.10
CA GLY A 331 -3.42 -3.91 -11.69
C GLY A 331 -1.93 -3.90 -12.04
N CYS A 332 -1.52 -3.05 -12.99
CA CYS A 332 -0.12 -2.87 -13.35
C CYS A 332 0.63 -1.84 -12.49
N LEU A 333 -0.02 -1.15 -11.55
CA LEU A 333 0.55 0.00 -10.83
C LEU A 333 1.89 -0.32 -10.16
N PHE A 334 2.02 -1.49 -9.56
CA PHE A 334 3.25 -1.91 -8.88
C PHE A 334 4.23 -2.66 -9.79
N ASP A 335 3.86 -3.06 -11.01
CA ASP A 335 4.76 -3.75 -11.95
C ASP A 335 5.95 -2.85 -12.32
N HIS A 336 7.18 -3.34 -12.11
CA HIS A 336 8.38 -2.58 -12.44
C HIS A 336 8.45 -2.21 -13.92
N ARG A 337 7.94 -3.06 -14.83
CA ARG A 337 7.92 -2.82 -16.28
C ARG A 337 7.01 -1.66 -16.66
N PHE A 338 5.91 -1.45 -15.93
CA PHE A 338 5.00 -0.31 -16.14
C PHE A 338 5.74 1.03 -16.04
N TRP A 339 6.69 1.13 -15.11
CA TRP A 339 7.45 2.35 -14.85
C TRP A 339 8.67 2.53 -15.76
N VAL A 340 9.18 1.47 -16.43
CA VAL A 340 10.27 1.58 -17.40
C VAL A 340 9.83 2.40 -18.62
N HIS A 341 8.60 2.20 -19.09
CA HIS A 341 8.03 2.91 -20.23
C HIS A 341 7.33 4.22 -19.88
N ARG A 342 7.25 4.54 -18.58
CA ARG A 342 6.65 5.76 -18.05
C ARG A 342 7.56 6.34 -16.97
N PRO A 343 8.78 6.78 -17.32
CA PRO A 343 9.70 7.33 -16.33
C PRO A 343 9.05 8.51 -15.63
N ALA A 344 9.13 8.51 -14.29
CA ALA A 344 8.59 9.53 -13.42
C ALA A 344 9.28 10.89 -13.63
#